data_a5797ec40dec277a545e8ccaa416c8fa
#
_entry.id   a5797ec40dec277a545e8ccaa416c8fa
#
_cell.length_a   1.000
_cell.length_b   1.000
_cell.length_c   1.000
_cell.angle_alpha   90.00
_cell.angle_beta   90.00
_cell.angle_gamma   90.00
#
_symmetry.space_group_name_H-M   'P 1'
#
loop_
_entity.id
_entity.type
_entity.pdbx_description
1 polymer ?
#
loop_
_entity_poly.entity_id
_entity_poly.type
_entity_poly.pdbx_seq_one_letter_code
_entity_poly.pdbx_strand_id
1 'polypeptide(L)'
;MTEAGPNRSIERQKEPKILVISLFLAIQFALCIYLRWIPYPIHSKRALAAMILLIGLFTICTDFIISRWILIRFRRTTKTVFCFTLLASLIFGGLLLAVQTVPVPDRYFFLPDGSVKITAIAEKNPLSSGKKVEILFFDTGTTDNINALEQAGNWSVQNKTVVTEEEGSLYWNGKVFHRIQLLFASGPDCGIVRIDWAGKSQRIDLYAEQAGEILFTQDF
;
A
#
# COMPACT_ATOMS: atom_id res chain seq x y z
N MET A 1 21.88 53.05 46.16
CA MET A 1 21.54 53.29 44.75
C MET A 1 21.99 52.04 44.00
N THR A 2 21.07 51.12 43.79
CA THR A 2 21.30 49.84 43.08
C THR A 2 20.65 49.96 41.72
N GLU A 3 21.44 50.16 40.68
CA GLU A 3 20.92 50.16 39.30
C GLU A 3 20.52 48.75 38.90
N ALA A 4 19.24 48.56 38.71
CA ALA A 4 18.67 47.38 38.09
C ALA A 4 19.00 47.38 36.59
N GLY A 5 19.94 46.56 36.17
CA GLY A 5 20.23 46.35 34.77
C GLY A 5 19.02 45.86 33.99
N PRO A 6 18.84 46.36 32.74
CA PRO A 6 17.68 45.95 31.94
C PRO A 6 17.74 44.47 31.61
N ASN A 7 16.77 43.72 32.15
CA ASN A 7 16.52 42.34 31.79
C ASN A 7 16.07 42.30 30.33
N ARG A 8 17.00 42.21 29.40
CA ARG A 8 16.74 41.97 27.98
C ARG A 8 16.25 40.52 27.85
N SER A 9 14.97 40.34 28.04
CA SER A 9 14.26 39.19 27.47
C SER A 9 14.45 39.24 25.95
N ILE A 10 15.45 38.52 25.46
CA ILE A 10 15.66 38.31 24.03
C ILE A 10 14.48 37.40 23.61
N GLU A 11 13.36 38.06 23.36
CA GLU A 11 12.27 37.48 22.64
C GLU A 11 12.80 37.11 21.25
N ARG A 12 13.26 35.85 21.10
CA ARG A 12 13.76 35.34 19.83
C ARG A 12 12.57 35.29 18.86
N GLN A 13 12.42 36.37 18.13
CA GLN A 13 11.54 36.42 16.99
C GLN A 13 11.99 35.26 16.04
N LYS A 14 11.24 34.18 16.04
CA LYS A 14 11.52 33.02 15.14
C LYS A 14 11.51 33.57 13.72
N GLU A 15 12.66 33.61 13.07
CA GLU A 15 12.72 34.11 11.70
C GLU A 15 11.83 33.21 10.83
N PRO A 16 10.80 33.73 10.17
CA PRO A 16 9.87 32.94 9.37
C PRO A 16 10.58 32.11 8.28
N LYS A 17 11.76 32.56 7.85
CA LYS A 17 12.59 31.86 6.88
C LYS A 17 13.09 30.50 7.36
N ILE A 18 13.37 30.35 8.66
CA ILE A 18 13.83 29.07 9.23
C ILE A 18 12.68 28.07 9.23
N LEU A 19 11.49 28.50 9.59
CA LEU A 19 10.30 27.65 9.56
C LEU A 19 10.01 27.11 8.15
N VAL A 20 10.15 27.96 7.11
CA VAL A 20 9.94 27.53 5.71
C VAL A 20 10.98 26.49 5.30
N ILE A 21 12.24 26.65 5.69
CA ILE A 21 13.30 25.68 5.40
C ILE A 21 13.00 24.34 6.11
N SER A 22 12.63 24.41 7.39
CA SER A 22 12.28 23.21 8.18
C SER A 22 11.10 22.47 7.59
N LEU A 23 10.07 23.19 7.15
CA LEU A 23 8.89 22.60 6.50
C LEU A 23 9.25 21.91 5.17
N PHE A 24 10.10 22.56 4.36
CA PHE A 24 10.53 21.99 3.08
C PHE A 24 11.28 20.67 3.27
N LEU A 25 12.24 20.62 4.22
CA LEU A 25 12.95 19.39 4.56
C LEU A 25 12.02 18.32 5.11
N ALA A 26 11.08 18.72 5.96
CA ALA A 26 10.11 17.79 6.54
C ALA A 26 9.19 17.14 5.49
N ILE A 27 8.76 17.91 4.50
CA ILE A 27 7.95 17.38 3.38
C ILE A 27 8.75 16.35 2.58
N GLN A 28 10.02 16.66 2.26
CA GLN A 28 10.86 15.71 1.54
C GLN A 28 11.08 14.42 2.32
N PHE A 29 11.38 14.53 3.62
CA PHE A 29 11.60 13.37 4.49
C PHE A 29 10.34 12.52 4.65
N ALA A 30 9.19 13.18 4.87
CA ALA A 30 7.91 12.50 4.96
C ALA A 30 7.55 11.78 3.66
N LEU A 31 7.80 12.41 2.51
CA LEU A 31 7.58 11.81 1.19
C LEU A 31 8.46 10.58 1.00
N CYS A 32 9.72 10.63 1.44
CA CYS A 32 10.64 9.50 1.38
C CYS A 32 10.13 8.30 2.19
N ILE A 33 9.74 8.55 3.43
CA ILE A 33 9.20 7.51 4.31
C ILE A 33 7.90 6.96 3.74
N TYR A 34 7.03 7.87 3.22
CA TYR A 34 5.77 7.46 2.62
C TYR A 34 6.00 6.51 1.44
N LEU A 35 6.81 6.90 0.48
CA LEU A 35 7.08 6.09 -0.71
C LEU A 35 7.76 4.76 -0.39
N ARG A 36 8.49 4.70 0.72
CA ARG A 36 9.24 3.49 1.11
C ARG A 36 8.47 2.52 1.99
N TRP A 37 7.66 3.04 2.94
CA TRP A 37 7.14 2.24 4.05
C TRP A 37 5.62 2.20 4.14
N ILE A 38 4.90 3.14 3.51
CA ILE A 38 3.45 3.20 3.64
C ILE A 38 2.79 2.58 2.42
N PRO A 39 2.10 1.44 2.56
CA PRO A 39 1.50 0.72 1.44
C PRO A 39 0.17 1.32 0.94
N TYR A 40 -0.31 2.39 1.57
CA TYR A 40 -1.61 2.98 1.22
C TYR A 40 -1.50 3.93 0.03
N PRO A 41 -2.45 3.92 -0.90
CA PRO A 41 -2.50 4.90 -1.97
C PRO A 41 -2.63 6.33 -1.40
N ILE A 42 -1.97 7.30 -2.02
CA ILE A 42 -1.89 8.70 -1.54
C ILE A 42 -3.28 9.33 -1.31
N HIS A 43 -4.28 8.91 -2.08
CA HIS A 43 -5.65 9.41 -1.97
C HIS A 43 -6.45 8.82 -0.80
N SER A 44 -5.90 7.86 -0.06
CA SER A 44 -6.60 7.34 1.13
C SER A 44 -6.55 8.35 2.28
N LYS A 45 -7.66 8.49 3.01
CA LYS A 45 -7.74 9.40 4.18
C LYS A 45 -6.70 9.04 5.25
N ARG A 46 -6.39 7.74 5.41
CA ARG A 46 -5.38 7.23 6.37
C ARG A 46 -3.97 7.63 5.96
N ALA A 47 -3.64 7.49 4.66
CA ALA A 47 -2.36 7.92 4.12
C ALA A 47 -2.15 9.42 4.27
N LEU A 48 -3.17 10.22 3.96
CA LEU A 48 -3.14 11.67 4.13
C LEU A 48 -2.90 12.05 5.60
N ALA A 49 -3.61 11.43 6.54
CA ALA A 49 -3.42 11.67 7.97
C ALA A 49 -2.00 11.30 8.43
N ALA A 50 -1.48 10.14 8.00
CA ALA A 50 -0.11 9.72 8.31
C ALA A 50 0.93 10.70 7.75
N MET A 51 0.76 11.17 6.51
CA MET A 51 1.65 12.17 5.91
C MET A 51 1.63 13.50 6.69
N ILE A 52 0.45 14.00 7.05
CA ILE A 52 0.33 15.25 7.82
C ILE A 52 1.05 15.12 9.17
N LEU A 53 0.86 14.00 9.88
CA LEU A 53 1.54 13.73 11.15
C LEU A 53 3.06 13.66 10.99
N LEU A 54 3.56 12.96 9.95
CA LEU A 54 4.98 12.88 9.66
C LEU A 54 5.57 14.26 9.32
N ILE A 55 4.92 15.04 8.48
CA ILE A 55 5.36 16.40 8.14
C ILE A 55 5.41 17.26 9.39
N GLY A 56 4.40 17.23 10.24
CA GLY A 56 4.36 17.97 11.49
C GLY A 56 5.50 17.59 12.43
N LEU A 57 5.70 16.29 12.66
CA LEU A 57 6.76 15.78 13.52
C LEU A 57 8.15 16.17 13.00
N PHE A 58 8.42 15.95 11.72
CA PHE A 58 9.71 16.29 11.13
C PHE A 58 9.95 17.80 11.06
N THR A 59 8.91 18.62 10.88
CA THR A 59 9.03 20.09 10.93
C THR A 59 9.51 20.52 12.31
N ILE A 60 8.92 19.99 13.38
CA ILE A 60 9.33 20.32 14.75
C ILE A 60 10.77 19.87 15.01
N CYS A 61 11.14 18.65 14.63
CA CYS A 61 12.48 18.12 14.81
C CYS A 61 13.53 18.94 14.04
N THR A 62 13.28 19.25 12.77
CA THR A 62 14.21 20.01 11.93
C THR A 62 14.32 21.46 12.39
N ASP A 63 13.22 22.11 12.78
CA ASP A 63 13.23 23.46 13.36
C ASP A 63 14.07 23.49 14.65
N PHE A 64 13.90 22.51 15.52
CA PHE A 64 14.68 22.36 16.73
C PHE A 64 16.17 22.19 16.45
N ILE A 65 16.55 21.30 15.52
CA ILE A 65 17.93 21.05 15.13
C ILE A 65 18.56 22.30 14.51
N ILE A 66 17.87 22.94 13.57
CA ILE A 66 18.39 24.15 12.90
C ILE A 66 18.55 25.30 13.89
N SER A 67 17.52 25.58 14.70
CA SER A 67 17.51 26.74 15.60
C SER A 67 18.46 26.55 16.78
N ARG A 68 18.59 25.34 17.30
CA ARG A 68 19.37 25.12 18.53
C ARG A 68 20.80 24.65 18.28
N TRP A 69 21.03 23.91 17.20
CA TRP A 69 22.34 23.31 16.93
C TRP A 69 23.12 24.08 15.86
N ILE A 70 22.51 24.26 14.70
CA ILE A 70 23.24 24.85 13.54
C ILE A 70 23.46 26.32 13.73
N LEU A 71 22.46 27.11 14.10
CA LEU A 71 22.58 28.54 14.26
C LEU A 71 23.47 28.94 15.45
N ILE A 72 23.37 28.23 16.58
CA ILE A 72 24.18 28.53 17.77
C ILE A 72 25.62 28.09 17.57
N ARG A 73 25.85 26.89 17.07
CA ARG A 73 27.18 26.28 16.96
C ARG A 73 28.05 26.94 15.90
N PHE A 74 27.44 27.29 14.80
CA PHE A 74 28.22 27.80 13.64
C PHE A 74 28.17 29.31 13.45
N ARG A 75 27.38 30.07 14.21
CA ARG A 75 27.16 31.51 14.03
C ARG A 75 26.94 31.90 12.56
N ARG A 76 26.22 31.05 11.80
CA ARG A 76 26.10 31.18 10.36
C ARG A 76 24.89 32.01 9.97
N THR A 77 25.05 32.71 8.83
CA THR A 77 23.95 33.49 8.24
C THR A 77 22.86 32.56 7.67
N THR A 78 21.64 33.09 7.54
CA THR A 78 20.51 32.41 6.94
C THR A 78 20.81 31.86 5.53
N LYS A 79 21.66 32.57 4.77
CA LYS A 79 22.13 32.13 3.43
C LYS A 79 22.94 30.84 3.49
N THR A 80 23.81 30.70 4.49
CA THR A 80 24.59 29.46 4.66
C THR A 80 23.73 28.29 5.05
N VAL A 81 22.73 28.50 5.93
CA VAL A 81 21.75 27.46 6.30
C VAL A 81 20.98 27.02 5.07
N PHE A 82 20.55 27.96 4.22
CA PHE A 82 19.85 27.66 2.98
C PHE A 82 20.72 26.82 2.03
N CYS A 83 21.98 27.14 1.81
CA CYS A 83 22.90 26.37 0.98
C CYS A 83 23.10 24.94 1.51
N PHE A 84 23.28 24.77 2.83
CA PHE A 84 23.36 23.43 3.45
C PHE A 84 22.09 22.63 3.29
N THR A 85 20.94 23.27 3.40
CA THR A 85 19.64 22.62 3.22
C THR A 85 19.46 22.14 1.79
N LEU A 86 19.84 22.96 0.82
CA LEU A 86 19.77 22.62 -0.60
C LEU A 86 20.71 21.45 -0.94
N LEU A 87 21.94 21.47 -0.40
CA LEU A 87 22.87 20.36 -0.55
C LEU A 87 22.36 19.07 0.10
N ALA A 88 21.83 19.15 1.32
CA ALA A 88 21.21 18.02 2.00
C ALA A 88 20.03 17.45 1.22
N SER A 89 19.18 18.32 0.64
CA SER A 89 18.08 17.92 -0.22
C SER A 89 18.54 17.18 -1.47
N LEU A 90 19.59 17.63 -2.12
CA LEU A 90 20.17 16.96 -3.30
C LEU A 90 20.75 15.59 -2.94
N ILE A 91 21.49 15.50 -1.83
CA ILE A 91 22.00 14.22 -1.33
C ILE A 91 20.87 13.27 -0.99
N PHE A 92 19.82 13.77 -0.31
CA PHE A 92 18.66 12.97 0.06
C PHE A 92 17.86 12.52 -1.15
N GLY A 93 17.67 13.40 -2.14
CA GLY A 93 17.03 13.05 -3.41
C GLY A 93 17.80 11.98 -4.19
N GLY A 94 19.13 12.09 -4.22
CA GLY A 94 20.01 11.08 -4.82
C GLY A 94 19.95 9.73 -4.10
N LEU A 95 19.95 9.74 -2.76
CA LEU A 95 19.76 8.53 -1.94
C LEU A 95 18.40 7.89 -2.17
N LEU A 96 17.35 8.68 -2.33
CA LEU A 96 16.01 8.19 -2.68
C LEU A 96 15.99 7.47 -4.01
N LEU A 97 16.58 8.06 -5.05
CA LEU A 97 16.68 7.44 -6.36
C LEU A 97 17.47 6.13 -6.27
N ALA A 98 18.58 6.10 -5.53
CA ALA A 98 19.35 4.89 -5.30
C ALA A 98 18.56 3.81 -4.53
N VAL A 99 17.76 4.21 -3.55
CA VAL A 99 16.93 3.31 -2.74
C VAL A 99 15.73 2.76 -3.53
N GLN A 100 15.22 3.48 -4.53
CA GLN A 100 14.16 2.97 -5.41
C GLN A 100 14.61 1.79 -6.27
N THR A 101 15.91 1.66 -6.54
CA THR A 101 16.48 0.54 -7.30
C THR A 101 16.66 -0.72 -6.46
N VAL A 102 16.58 -0.64 -5.13
CA VAL A 102 16.67 -1.80 -4.24
C VAL A 102 15.27 -2.42 -4.10
N PRO A 103 15.10 -3.71 -4.42
CA PRO A 103 13.83 -4.40 -4.21
C PRO A 103 13.42 -4.24 -2.74
N VAL A 104 12.20 -3.75 -2.51
CA VAL A 104 11.66 -3.60 -1.16
C VAL A 104 11.18 -4.97 -0.70
N PRO A 105 11.84 -5.61 0.27
CA PRO A 105 11.22 -6.74 0.92
C PRO A 105 10.00 -6.21 1.67
N ASP A 106 8.83 -6.72 1.34
CA ASP A 106 7.55 -6.48 2.01
C ASP A 106 7.10 -5.02 2.16
N ARG A 107 6.73 -4.38 1.06
CA ARG A 107 5.91 -3.13 1.12
C ARG A 107 4.62 -3.32 1.94
N TYR A 108 4.26 -4.55 2.22
CA TYR A 108 2.98 -4.95 2.78
C TYR A 108 3.09 -5.51 4.21
N PHE A 109 4.22 -5.24 4.90
CA PHE A 109 4.46 -5.77 6.25
C PHE A 109 3.32 -5.49 7.24
N PHE A 110 2.67 -4.34 7.13
CA PHE A 110 1.58 -3.94 8.05
C PHE A 110 0.18 -4.39 7.59
N LEU A 111 0.07 -5.06 6.44
CA LEU A 111 -1.21 -5.58 5.99
C LEU A 111 -1.51 -6.93 6.66
N PRO A 112 -2.80 -7.24 6.87
CA PRO A 112 -3.19 -8.53 7.40
C PRO A 112 -2.83 -9.66 6.42
N ASP A 113 -2.49 -10.81 7.00
CA ASP A 113 -2.37 -12.03 6.23
C ASP A 113 -3.77 -12.52 5.86
N GLY A 114 -3.93 -12.89 4.61
CA GLY A 114 -5.15 -13.49 4.09
C GLY A 114 -4.85 -14.81 3.42
N SER A 115 -5.83 -15.69 3.44
CA SER A 115 -5.81 -16.92 2.68
C SER A 115 -7.16 -17.15 2.00
N VAL A 116 -7.09 -17.65 0.76
CA VAL A 116 -8.26 -18.03 -0.01
C VAL A 116 -8.03 -19.41 -0.58
N LYS A 117 -9.04 -20.25 -0.46
CA LYS A 117 -9.13 -21.52 -1.16
C LYS A 117 -10.34 -21.47 -2.08
N ILE A 118 -10.13 -21.73 -3.36
CA ILE A 118 -11.17 -21.81 -4.38
C ILE A 118 -11.26 -23.27 -4.82
N THR A 119 -12.42 -23.88 -4.68
CA THR A 119 -12.63 -25.29 -5.02
C THR A 119 -13.69 -25.41 -6.10
N ALA A 120 -13.31 -25.92 -7.26
CA ALA A 120 -14.27 -26.39 -8.24
C ALA A 120 -14.93 -27.70 -7.71
N ILE A 121 -16.24 -27.68 -7.55
CA ILE A 121 -16.95 -28.80 -6.98
C ILE A 121 -17.44 -29.74 -8.12
N ALA A 122 -17.41 -31.04 -7.90
CA ALA A 122 -17.89 -32.02 -8.89
C ALA A 122 -19.40 -31.89 -9.20
N GLU A 123 -20.13 -31.15 -8.37
CA GLU A 123 -21.56 -30.89 -8.56
C GLU A 123 -21.79 -29.80 -9.63
N LYS A 124 -22.91 -29.85 -10.30
CA LYS A 124 -23.34 -28.84 -11.26
C LYS A 124 -24.82 -28.48 -11.07
N ASN A 125 -25.21 -27.32 -11.57
CA ASN A 125 -26.61 -26.96 -11.71
C ASN A 125 -27.34 -28.03 -12.61
N PRO A 126 -28.54 -28.49 -12.27
CA PRO A 126 -29.31 -29.41 -13.12
C PRO A 126 -29.51 -28.93 -14.56
N LEU A 127 -29.54 -27.60 -14.77
CA LEU A 127 -29.73 -27.02 -16.08
C LEU A 127 -28.39 -26.84 -16.84
N SER A 128 -27.24 -26.98 -16.17
CA SER A 128 -25.93 -26.84 -16.81
C SER A 128 -25.60 -28.06 -17.67
N SER A 129 -25.06 -27.80 -18.86
CA SER A 129 -24.54 -28.85 -19.75
C SER A 129 -23.17 -29.36 -19.34
N GLY A 130 -22.38 -28.56 -18.56
CA GLY A 130 -21.02 -28.84 -18.15
C GLY A 130 -20.74 -28.62 -16.67
N LYS A 131 -19.46 -28.59 -16.31
CA LYS A 131 -18.93 -28.29 -14.97
C LYS A 131 -17.76 -27.31 -15.02
N LYS A 132 -17.64 -26.59 -16.13
CA LYS A 132 -16.55 -25.68 -16.34
C LYS A 132 -16.49 -24.60 -15.26
N VAL A 133 -15.33 -24.41 -14.64
CA VAL A 133 -15.03 -23.28 -13.77
C VAL A 133 -13.87 -22.52 -14.38
N GLU A 134 -14.10 -21.26 -14.69
CA GLU A 134 -13.09 -20.39 -15.28
C GLU A 134 -12.96 -19.11 -14.46
N ILE A 135 -11.74 -18.82 -14.02
CA ILE A 135 -11.39 -17.59 -13.30
C ILE A 135 -10.73 -16.65 -14.28
N LEU A 136 -11.34 -15.50 -14.47
CA LEU A 136 -10.88 -14.46 -15.40
C LEU A 136 -9.94 -13.48 -14.74
N PHE A 137 -10.13 -13.23 -13.43
CA PHE A 137 -9.36 -12.22 -12.70
C PHE A 137 -9.27 -12.55 -11.22
N PHE A 138 -8.12 -12.24 -10.62
CA PHE A 138 -7.86 -12.37 -9.20
C PHE A 138 -7.08 -11.15 -8.72
N ASP A 139 -7.58 -10.45 -7.69
CA ASP A 139 -6.94 -9.28 -7.10
C ASP A 139 -7.12 -9.27 -5.58
N THR A 140 -6.04 -8.97 -4.87
CA THR A 140 -6.01 -8.80 -3.41
C THR A 140 -5.62 -7.39 -3.00
N GLY A 141 -5.47 -6.48 -3.98
CA GLY A 141 -4.90 -5.15 -3.81
C GLY A 141 -3.39 -5.14 -3.60
N THR A 142 -2.77 -6.30 -3.38
CA THR A 142 -1.32 -6.49 -3.30
C THR A 142 -0.77 -7.27 -4.50
N THR A 143 -1.61 -8.09 -5.08
CA THR A 143 -1.35 -8.80 -6.34
C THR A 143 -2.63 -8.84 -7.17
N ASP A 144 -2.48 -8.60 -8.46
CA ASP A 144 -3.49 -8.73 -9.51
C ASP A 144 -3.16 -9.90 -10.47
N ASN A 145 -2.29 -10.81 -10.03
CA ASN A 145 -1.79 -11.88 -10.87
C ASN A 145 -2.45 -13.21 -10.53
N ILE A 146 -3.24 -13.75 -11.46
CA ILE A 146 -3.88 -15.06 -11.35
C ILE A 146 -2.86 -16.21 -11.21
N ASN A 147 -1.63 -16.03 -11.69
CA ASN A 147 -0.54 -16.99 -11.52
C ASN A 147 -0.02 -17.08 -10.07
N ALA A 148 -0.45 -16.19 -9.18
CA ALA A 148 -0.17 -16.30 -7.75
C ALA A 148 -1.01 -17.38 -7.06
N LEU A 149 -2.00 -17.97 -7.75
CA LEU A 149 -2.80 -19.08 -7.27
C LEU A 149 -2.04 -20.39 -7.41
N GLU A 150 -1.75 -21.04 -6.29
CA GLU A 150 -1.17 -22.39 -6.26
C GLU A 150 -2.24 -23.42 -6.64
N GLN A 151 -1.93 -24.29 -7.60
CA GLN A 151 -2.89 -25.24 -8.16
C GLN A 151 -2.76 -26.61 -7.53
N ALA A 152 -3.89 -27.21 -7.16
CA ALA A 152 -4.00 -28.60 -6.76
C ALA A 152 -5.17 -29.25 -7.53
N GLY A 153 -4.85 -30.23 -8.35
CA GLY A 153 -5.80 -30.88 -9.28
C GLY A 153 -5.62 -30.44 -10.73
N ASN A 154 -6.61 -30.71 -11.56
CA ASN A 154 -6.52 -30.53 -13.01
C ASN A 154 -6.93 -29.12 -13.48
N TRP A 155 -6.17 -28.11 -13.04
CA TRP A 155 -6.33 -26.75 -13.54
C TRP A 155 -5.38 -26.50 -14.72
N SER A 156 -5.84 -25.76 -15.69
CA SER A 156 -5.03 -25.29 -16.83
C SER A 156 -5.04 -23.79 -16.93
N VAL A 157 -3.86 -23.21 -17.22
CA VAL A 157 -3.72 -21.78 -17.47
C VAL A 157 -3.83 -21.54 -18.98
N GLN A 158 -4.84 -20.75 -19.39
CA GLN A 158 -5.09 -20.42 -20.79
C GLN A 158 -5.29 -18.91 -20.93
N ASN A 159 -4.47 -18.23 -21.73
CA ASN A 159 -4.64 -16.79 -22.05
C ASN A 159 -4.88 -15.88 -20.82
N LYS A 160 -4.14 -16.10 -19.73
CA LYS A 160 -4.29 -15.38 -18.45
C LYS A 160 -5.56 -15.73 -17.65
N THR A 161 -6.28 -16.78 -17.99
CA THR A 161 -7.36 -17.35 -17.19
C THR A 161 -6.95 -18.70 -16.63
N VAL A 162 -7.62 -19.15 -15.59
CA VAL A 162 -7.41 -20.48 -15.00
C VAL A 162 -8.70 -21.25 -15.10
N VAL A 163 -8.65 -22.43 -15.75
CA VAL A 163 -9.83 -23.20 -16.13
C VAL A 163 -9.71 -24.62 -15.65
N THR A 164 -10.82 -25.20 -15.19
CA THR A 164 -10.98 -26.63 -14.97
C THR A 164 -12.40 -27.08 -15.30
N GLU A 165 -12.54 -28.35 -15.67
CA GLU A 165 -13.83 -29.07 -15.80
C GLU A 165 -13.96 -30.17 -14.77
N GLU A 166 -12.96 -30.37 -13.97
CA GLU A 166 -12.88 -31.42 -12.95
C GLU A 166 -12.78 -30.79 -11.55
N GLU A 167 -12.87 -31.65 -10.54
CA GLU A 167 -12.66 -31.24 -9.16
C GLU A 167 -11.22 -30.86 -8.94
N GLY A 168 -11.01 -29.70 -8.33
CA GLY A 168 -9.68 -29.19 -8.03
C GLY A 168 -9.74 -27.99 -7.10
N SER A 169 -8.62 -27.65 -6.52
CA SER A 169 -8.52 -26.48 -5.64
C SER A 169 -7.38 -25.55 -6.06
N LEU A 170 -7.62 -24.27 -5.87
CA LEU A 170 -6.60 -23.22 -5.97
C LEU A 170 -6.41 -22.62 -4.60
N TYR A 171 -5.18 -22.30 -4.26
CA TYR A 171 -4.81 -21.73 -2.97
C TYR A 171 -4.05 -20.43 -3.18
N TRP A 172 -4.31 -19.49 -2.33
CA TRP A 172 -3.54 -18.29 -2.22
C TRP A 172 -3.33 -17.91 -0.76
N ASN A 173 -2.10 -17.55 -0.42
CA ASN A 173 -1.73 -17.01 0.88
C ASN A 173 -0.88 -15.76 0.66
N GLY A 174 -1.17 -14.69 1.37
CA GLY A 174 -0.42 -13.45 1.23
C GLY A 174 -1.02 -12.28 1.97
N LYS A 175 -0.54 -11.09 1.66
CA LYS A 175 -1.04 -9.84 2.26
C LYS A 175 -2.23 -9.29 1.48
N VAL A 176 -3.29 -8.90 2.19
CA VAL A 176 -4.52 -8.35 1.59
C VAL A 176 -4.62 -6.86 1.89
N PHE A 177 -4.92 -6.07 0.86
CA PHE A 177 -5.05 -4.60 0.98
C PHE A 177 -6.49 -4.14 1.15
N HIS A 178 -7.37 -4.64 1.72
CA HIS A 178 -8.77 -4.33 2.02
C HIS A 178 -9.74 -5.41 1.56
N ARG A 179 -9.57 -5.94 0.35
CA ARG A 179 -10.53 -6.88 -0.22
C ARG A 179 -9.85 -7.86 -1.16
N ILE A 180 -10.52 -9.00 -1.33
CA ILE A 180 -10.23 -9.96 -2.40
C ILE A 180 -11.33 -9.84 -3.44
N GLN A 181 -10.95 -9.83 -4.70
CA GLN A 181 -11.84 -9.86 -5.85
C GLN A 181 -11.52 -11.05 -6.74
N LEU A 182 -12.56 -11.79 -7.09
CA LEU A 182 -12.50 -12.90 -8.04
C LEU A 182 -13.58 -12.69 -9.09
N LEU A 183 -13.21 -12.75 -10.35
CA LEU A 183 -14.12 -12.69 -11.48
C LEU A 183 -14.19 -14.07 -12.12
N PHE A 184 -15.37 -14.64 -12.18
CA PHE A 184 -15.63 -15.93 -12.79
C PHE A 184 -16.39 -15.74 -14.09
N ALA A 185 -16.11 -16.59 -15.10
CA ALA A 185 -17.00 -16.74 -16.22
C ALA A 185 -18.28 -17.47 -15.77
N SER A 186 -19.42 -17.07 -16.30
CA SER A 186 -20.71 -17.75 -16.13
C SER A 186 -21.31 -18.12 -17.47
N GLY A 187 -22.06 -19.20 -17.50
CA GLY A 187 -22.65 -19.70 -18.76
C GLY A 187 -23.37 -21.02 -18.61
N PRO A 188 -23.93 -21.52 -19.74
CA PRO A 188 -24.75 -22.75 -19.74
C PRO A 188 -23.92 -24.01 -19.48
N ASP A 189 -22.62 -23.99 -19.60
CA ASP A 189 -21.67 -25.07 -19.37
C ASP A 189 -20.91 -24.95 -18.05
N CYS A 190 -21.16 -23.87 -17.27
CA CYS A 190 -20.46 -23.62 -16.05
C CYS A 190 -20.94 -24.45 -14.87
N GLY A 191 -19.98 -24.70 -13.97
CA GLY A 191 -20.18 -25.53 -12.76
C GLY A 191 -20.43 -24.69 -11.52
N ILE A 192 -20.08 -25.27 -10.37
CA ILE A 192 -20.22 -24.65 -9.06
C ILE A 192 -18.85 -24.53 -8.43
N VAL A 193 -18.61 -23.40 -7.81
CA VAL A 193 -17.38 -23.12 -7.08
C VAL A 193 -17.68 -22.88 -5.61
N ARG A 194 -16.79 -23.36 -4.73
CA ARG A 194 -16.76 -23.01 -3.31
C ARG A 194 -15.53 -22.16 -3.03
N ILE A 195 -15.76 -21.05 -2.35
CA ILE A 195 -14.69 -20.14 -1.92
C ILE A 195 -14.66 -20.16 -0.40
N ASP A 196 -13.50 -20.49 0.16
CA ASP A 196 -13.23 -20.50 1.59
C ASP A 196 -12.23 -19.39 1.92
N TRP A 197 -12.55 -18.49 2.87
CA TRP A 197 -11.68 -17.39 3.33
C TRP A 197 -11.94 -17.05 4.79
N ALA A 198 -10.90 -16.73 5.55
CA ALA A 198 -11.00 -16.27 6.95
C ALA A 198 -12.01 -17.08 7.81
N GLY A 199 -12.05 -18.40 7.63
CA GLY A 199 -12.98 -19.29 8.32
C GLY A 199 -14.44 -19.26 7.82
N LYS A 200 -14.73 -18.50 6.77
CA LYS A 200 -16.03 -18.47 6.08
C LYS A 200 -15.98 -19.30 4.82
N SER A 201 -17.13 -19.74 4.37
CA SER A 201 -17.28 -20.51 3.12
C SER A 201 -18.52 -20.04 2.38
N GLN A 202 -18.39 -19.84 1.08
CA GLN A 202 -19.49 -19.49 0.20
C GLN A 202 -19.47 -20.39 -1.04
N ARG A 203 -20.64 -20.85 -1.44
CA ARG A 203 -20.84 -21.60 -2.67
C ARG A 203 -21.48 -20.67 -3.69
N ILE A 204 -20.96 -20.66 -4.92
CA ILE A 204 -21.44 -19.86 -6.04
C ILE A 204 -21.77 -20.80 -7.19
N ASP A 205 -22.97 -20.70 -7.71
CA ASP A 205 -23.39 -21.35 -8.92
C ASP A 205 -23.05 -20.41 -10.10
N LEU A 206 -22.23 -20.89 -11.03
CA LEU A 206 -21.78 -20.15 -12.19
C LEU A 206 -22.68 -20.38 -13.41
N TYR A 207 -23.74 -21.22 -13.28
CA TYR A 207 -24.68 -21.40 -14.36
C TYR A 207 -25.41 -20.09 -14.69
N ALA A 208 -25.49 -19.80 -15.97
CA ALA A 208 -26.35 -18.76 -16.55
C ALA A 208 -26.84 -19.22 -17.92
N GLU A 209 -28.05 -18.81 -18.33
CA GLU A 209 -28.58 -19.15 -19.66
C GLU A 209 -27.74 -18.54 -20.80
N GLN A 210 -27.08 -17.40 -20.53
CA GLN A 210 -26.19 -16.72 -21.45
C GLN A 210 -24.82 -16.55 -20.84
N ALA A 211 -23.79 -16.51 -21.69
CA ALA A 211 -22.43 -16.23 -21.24
C ALA A 211 -22.34 -14.83 -20.58
N GLY A 212 -21.72 -14.79 -19.42
CA GLY A 212 -21.56 -13.58 -18.61
C GLY A 212 -20.40 -13.72 -17.61
N GLU A 213 -20.42 -12.87 -16.60
CA GLU A 213 -19.40 -12.85 -15.57
C GLU A 213 -20.02 -12.68 -14.17
N ILE A 214 -19.43 -13.31 -13.17
CA ILE A 214 -19.83 -13.20 -11.78
C ILE A 214 -18.65 -12.67 -10.98
N LEU A 215 -18.83 -11.50 -10.37
CA LEU A 215 -17.83 -10.89 -9.49
C LEU A 215 -18.10 -11.28 -8.03
N PHE A 216 -17.14 -11.97 -7.42
CA PHE A 216 -17.07 -12.18 -5.99
C PHE A 216 -16.15 -11.11 -5.38
N THR A 217 -16.63 -10.43 -4.34
CA THR A 217 -15.85 -9.45 -3.60
C THR A 217 -16.03 -9.69 -2.12
N GLN A 218 -14.91 -9.71 -1.39
CA GLN A 218 -14.92 -9.90 0.05
C GLN A 218 -13.93 -8.94 0.72
N ASP A 219 -14.41 -8.18 1.71
CA ASP A 219 -13.60 -7.33 2.56
C ASP A 219 -12.91 -8.15 3.67
N PHE A 220 -11.67 -7.74 4.01
CA PHE A 220 -10.82 -8.32 5.04
C PHE A 220 -10.55 -7.36 6.18
#